data_94f119a7dcb6f84046b2f0e417ed1942
#
_entry.id   94f119a7dcb6f84046b2f0e417ed1942
#
_cell.length_a   1.000
_cell.length_b   1.000
_cell.length_c   1.000
_cell.angle_alpha   90.00
_cell.angle_beta   90.00
_cell.angle_gamma   90.00
#
_symmetry.space_group_name_H-M   'P 1'
#
loop_
_entity.id
_entity.type
_entity.pdbx_description
1 polymer ?
#
loop_
_entity_poly.entity_id
_entity_poly.type
_entity_poly.pdbx_seq_one_letter_code
_entity_poly.pdbx_strand_id
1 'polypeptide(L)'
;MAKEITPRAENYSQWYNDLVIKAELAENSSVRGCMVIKPYGYSLWEKIQSVLDKMFKDTGHVNAYFPLFIPKSFFSKEAAHVEGFAKECAVVTHYRLKNDLEGKGVVVDEEAKLEEELVVRPTSETIIWNTYRSWIQSYRDLPILVNQWANVVRWEMRTRLFLRTAEFLWQEGHTAHATEKEAIEETERMLHVYKEFAEKWLALPVIVGRKTPGERFAGALETYCIEALMQDGKALQAGTSHFLGQNFARAFDVKFQTAEGKLDYVWATSWGVSTRLIGALVMAHADDNGLVLPPKLAPLQVVIVPIYKSQEERSRVAEAAEVMMKKLQAKNITVKFDNRDTHKPGFKFAEYELKGVPVRLSVGPKDLEKGTVEVARRDTLEKTFVPAGCIEEYVLQLLDDIQKNIYNKALKFREENTHVVNSYEEFKQMLQEKGGFMLAHWDGTAETEAKIKEETKATIRCIPLDQKPEEGRCIYSGKPSKGRVLFAEAY
;
A
#
# COMPACT_ATOMS: atom_id res chain seq x y z
N MET A 1 7.77 5.51 27.99
CA MET A 1 6.70 5.03 27.11
C MET A 1 7.18 4.54 25.75
N ALA A 2 8.28 5.04 25.18
CA ALA A 2 8.87 4.44 23.96
C ALA A 2 9.46 3.02 24.17
N LYS A 3 9.67 2.60 25.41
CA LYS A 3 10.28 1.30 25.77
C LYS A 3 9.34 0.09 25.80
N GLU A 4 8.12 0.23 25.33
CA GLU A 4 7.13 -0.86 25.35
C GLU A 4 6.86 -1.48 23.96
N ILE A 5 7.68 -1.19 22.96
CA ILE A 5 7.63 -1.88 21.67
C ILE A 5 8.43 -3.17 21.81
N THR A 6 7.84 -4.29 21.47
CA THR A 6 8.55 -5.57 21.40
C THR A 6 9.69 -5.47 20.38
N PRO A 7 10.94 -5.86 20.70
CA PRO A 7 12.03 -5.81 19.74
C PRO A 7 11.76 -6.70 18.51
N ARG A 8 12.13 -6.24 17.31
CA ARG A 8 11.96 -7.00 16.05
C ARG A 8 12.59 -8.38 16.10
N ALA A 9 13.79 -8.47 16.69
CA ALA A 9 14.53 -9.73 16.81
C ALA A 9 13.85 -10.73 17.74
N GLU A 10 13.04 -10.26 18.70
CA GLU A 10 12.30 -11.12 19.63
C GLU A 10 11.01 -11.64 19.01
N ASN A 11 10.19 -10.74 18.45
CA ASN A 11 8.94 -11.10 17.79
C ASN A 11 8.52 -10.02 16.78
N TYR A 12 8.84 -10.24 15.51
CA TYR A 12 8.56 -9.30 14.43
C TYR A 12 7.05 -9.02 14.27
N SER A 13 6.21 -10.03 14.46
CA SER A 13 4.75 -9.86 14.35
C SER A 13 4.20 -8.97 15.45
N GLN A 14 4.67 -9.16 16.69
CA GLN A 14 4.25 -8.34 17.82
C GLN A 14 4.81 -6.92 17.71
N TRP A 15 6.08 -6.78 17.31
CA TRP A 15 6.70 -5.49 17.02
C TRP A 15 5.85 -4.64 16.06
N TYR A 16 5.41 -5.25 14.96
CA TYR A 16 4.56 -4.57 13.98
C TYR A 16 3.24 -4.08 14.59
N ASN A 17 2.56 -4.95 15.34
CA ASN A 17 1.28 -4.60 15.97
C ASN A 17 1.46 -3.50 17.03
N ASP A 18 2.48 -3.62 17.89
CA ASP A 18 2.81 -2.61 18.90
C ASP A 18 3.06 -1.26 18.24
N LEU A 19 3.83 -1.26 17.16
CA LEU A 19 4.20 -0.04 16.48
C LEU A 19 3.00 0.65 15.82
N VAL A 20 2.15 -0.11 15.10
CA VAL A 20 0.94 0.44 14.48
C VAL A 20 0.02 1.08 15.51
N ILE A 21 -0.16 0.43 16.66
CA ILE A 21 -1.05 0.92 17.72
C ILE A 21 -0.43 2.11 18.46
N LYS A 22 0.84 2.01 18.87
CA LYS A 22 1.50 3.03 19.70
C LYS A 22 1.88 4.29 18.93
N ALA A 23 2.22 4.15 17.65
CA ALA A 23 2.42 5.31 16.77
C ALA A 23 1.10 5.96 16.33
N GLU A 24 -0.04 5.50 16.85
CA GLU A 24 -1.38 6.03 16.57
C GLU A 24 -1.77 5.95 15.08
N LEU A 25 -1.36 4.87 14.38
CA LEU A 25 -1.76 4.67 12.99
C LEU A 25 -3.15 4.04 12.88
N ALA A 26 -3.39 2.95 13.61
CA ALA A 26 -4.68 2.26 13.63
C ALA A 26 -4.85 1.42 14.90
N GLU A 27 -6.08 1.01 15.14
CA GLU A 27 -6.44 0.07 16.22
C GLU A 27 -7.58 -0.86 15.75
N ASN A 28 -7.79 -1.96 16.45
CA ASN A 28 -8.90 -2.84 16.17
C ASN A 28 -10.22 -2.16 16.55
N SER A 29 -11.24 -2.28 15.68
CA SER A 29 -12.58 -1.81 15.98
C SER A 29 -13.38 -2.83 16.77
N SER A 30 -14.59 -2.45 17.20
CA SER A 30 -15.58 -3.37 17.77
C SER A 30 -16.11 -4.39 16.76
N VAL A 31 -15.94 -4.14 15.47
CA VAL A 31 -16.29 -5.08 14.39
C VAL A 31 -15.08 -5.93 14.10
N ARG A 32 -15.20 -7.23 14.35
CA ARG A 32 -14.10 -8.18 14.16
C ARG A 32 -13.54 -8.10 12.74
N GLY A 33 -12.23 -7.92 12.64
CA GLY A 33 -11.51 -7.87 11.37
C GLY A 33 -11.49 -6.51 10.69
N CYS A 34 -12.26 -5.54 11.20
CA CYS A 34 -12.21 -4.16 10.75
C CYS A 34 -11.32 -3.32 11.66
N MET A 35 -10.62 -2.33 11.09
CA MET A 35 -9.76 -1.41 11.84
C MET A 35 -10.35 -0.01 11.90
N VAL A 36 -10.03 0.70 12.96
CA VAL A 36 -10.13 2.16 12.99
C VAL A 36 -8.78 2.73 12.58
N ILE A 37 -8.75 3.44 11.47
CA ILE A 37 -7.54 4.20 11.08
C ILE A 37 -7.59 5.52 11.85
N LYS A 38 -6.60 5.74 12.72
CA LYS A 38 -6.54 6.92 13.57
C LYS A 38 -6.10 8.15 12.77
N PRO A 39 -6.29 9.38 13.26
CA PRO A 39 -5.99 10.60 12.49
C PRO A 39 -4.58 10.65 11.90
N TYR A 40 -3.56 10.18 12.64
CA TYR A 40 -2.19 10.15 12.13
C TYR A 40 -1.99 9.13 11.01
N GLY A 41 -2.56 7.93 11.15
CA GLY A 41 -2.55 6.93 10.08
C GLY A 41 -3.38 7.36 8.86
N TYR A 42 -4.51 8.04 9.10
CA TYR A 42 -5.34 8.53 8.00
C TYR A 42 -4.64 9.65 7.22
N SER A 43 -3.89 10.53 7.90
CA SER A 43 -3.11 11.57 7.21
C SER A 43 -1.98 11.00 6.32
N LEU A 44 -1.44 9.81 6.64
CA LEU A 44 -0.57 9.07 5.71
C LEU A 44 -1.35 8.61 4.47
N TRP A 45 -2.56 8.08 4.66
CA TRP A 45 -3.42 7.67 3.54
C TRP A 45 -3.79 8.85 2.64
N GLU A 46 -4.14 9.99 3.21
CA GLU A 46 -4.43 11.23 2.45
C GLU A 46 -3.23 11.68 1.60
N LYS A 47 -2.00 11.55 2.13
CA LYS A 47 -0.77 11.83 1.36
C LYS A 47 -0.59 10.84 0.21
N ILE A 48 -0.76 9.54 0.45
CA ILE A 48 -0.70 8.50 -0.58
C ILE A 48 -1.76 8.78 -1.66
N GLN A 49 -2.99 9.04 -1.24
CA GLN A 49 -4.10 9.36 -2.13
C GLN A 49 -3.81 10.62 -2.97
N SER A 50 -3.40 11.71 -2.35
CA SER A 50 -3.12 12.96 -3.04
C SER A 50 -2.05 12.82 -4.14
N VAL A 51 -0.98 12.07 -3.85
CA VAL A 51 0.11 11.85 -4.80
C VAL A 51 -0.33 10.95 -5.96
N LEU A 52 -0.92 9.80 -5.63
CA LEU A 52 -1.37 8.85 -6.66
C LEU A 52 -2.49 9.43 -7.52
N ASP A 53 -3.45 10.16 -6.91
CA ASP A 53 -4.53 10.81 -7.65
C ASP A 53 -4.00 11.82 -8.67
N LYS A 54 -2.96 12.59 -8.28
CA LYS A 54 -2.26 13.46 -9.23
C LYS A 54 -1.60 12.66 -10.35
N MET A 55 -0.87 11.59 -10.02
CA MET A 55 -0.20 10.76 -11.04
C MET A 55 -1.20 10.14 -12.02
N PHE A 56 -2.38 9.70 -11.55
CA PHE A 56 -3.45 9.20 -12.43
C PHE A 56 -4.01 10.29 -13.32
N LYS A 57 -4.26 11.48 -12.79
CA LYS A 57 -4.72 12.63 -13.60
C LYS A 57 -3.70 13.06 -14.62
N ASP A 58 -2.42 13.01 -14.30
CA ASP A 58 -1.32 13.30 -15.23
C ASP A 58 -1.29 12.31 -16.42
N THR A 59 -1.85 11.10 -16.26
CA THR A 59 -2.02 10.10 -17.33
C THR A 59 -3.40 10.13 -18.00
N GLY A 60 -4.24 11.14 -17.69
CA GLY A 60 -5.54 11.37 -18.32
C GLY A 60 -6.73 10.70 -17.62
N HIS A 61 -6.51 10.04 -16.48
CA HIS A 61 -7.59 9.41 -15.73
C HIS A 61 -8.45 10.42 -14.97
N VAL A 62 -9.71 10.05 -14.79
CA VAL A 62 -10.69 10.82 -14.01
C VAL A 62 -11.29 9.94 -12.90
N ASN A 63 -11.72 10.58 -11.83
CA ASN A 63 -12.36 9.86 -10.73
C ASN A 63 -13.87 9.72 -10.97
N ALA A 64 -14.41 8.54 -10.64
CA ALA A 64 -15.84 8.30 -10.54
C ALA A 64 -16.15 7.57 -9.23
N TYR A 65 -17.43 7.41 -8.91
CA TYR A 65 -17.89 6.64 -7.77
C TYR A 65 -19.02 5.70 -8.20
N PHE A 66 -18.86 4.42 -7.85
CA PHE A 66 -19.85 3.38 -8.12
C PHE A 66 -20.47 2.89 -6.80
N PRO A 67 -21.71 2.36 -6.83
CA PRO A 67 -22.39 1.94 -5.61
C PRO A 67 -21.64 0.92 -4.77
N LEU A 68 -21.79 1.02 -3.45
CA LEU A 68 -21.27 0.06 -2.48
C LEU A 68 -21.93 -1.32 -2.63
N PHE A 69 -23.22 -1.34 -2.93
CA PHE A 69 -24.01 -2.56 -3.04
C PHE A 69 -24.09 -3.06 -4.48
N ILE A 70 -23.88 -4.34 -4.65
CA ILE A 70 -23.94 -5.03 -5.95
C ILE A 70 -25.05 -6.06 -5.88
N PRO A 71 -26.01 -6.09 -6.83
CA PRO A 71 -27.01 -7.15 -6.93
C PRO A 71 -26.36 -8.53 -7.04
N LYS A 72 -26.81 -9.50 -6.24
CA LYS A 72 -26.23 -10.85 -6.23
C LYS A 72 -26.24 -11.50 -7.62
N SER A 73 -27.26 -11.21 -8.43
CA SER A 73 -27.37 -11.72 -9.80
C SER A 73 -26.21 -11.32 -10.72
N PHE A 74 -25.50 -10.20 -10.43
CA PHE A 74 -24.36 -9.76 -11.23
C PHE A 74 -23.17 -10.73 -11.11
N PHE A 75 -22.97 -11.32 -9.93
CA PHE A 75 -21.91 -12.32 -9.74
C PHE A 75 -22.18 -13.62 -10.50
N SER A 76 -23.44 -13.94 -10.80
CA SER A 76 -23.79 -15.12 -11.59
C SER A 76 -23.42 -14.99 -13.09
N LYS A 77 -23.12 -13.77 -13.56
CA LYS A 77 -22.73 -13.53 -14.97
C LYS A 77 -21.26 -13.83 -15.25
N GLU A 78 -20.42 -13.83 -14.22
CA GLU A 78 -18.97 -14.04 -14.35
C GLU A 78 -18.51 -15.10 -13.34
N ALA A 79 -18.65 -16.38 -13.70
CA ALA A 79 -18.37 -17.51 -12.81
C ALA A 79 -16.90 -17.58 -12.36
N ALA A 80 -15.94 -17.23 -13.24
CA ALA A 80 -14.52 -17.23 -12.89
C ALA A 80 -14.19 -16.16 -11.83
N HIS A 81 -14.86 -15.01 -11.89
CA HIS A 81 -14.73 -13.94 -10.90
C HIS A 81 -15.30 -14.36 -9.53
N VAL A 82 -16.42 -15.10 -9.54
CA VAL A 82 -17.05 -15.65 -8.33
C VAL A 82 -16.13 -16.63 -7.61
N GLU A 83 -15.43 -17.50 -8.31
CA GLU A 83 -14.49 -18.45 -7.70
C GLU A 83 -13.34 -17.75 -6.97
N GLY A 84 -12.91 -16.59 -7.45
CA GLY A 84 -11.81 -15.82 -6.85
C GLY A 84 -12.21 -14.95 -5.66
N PHE A 85 -13.40 -14.34 -5.67
CA PHE A 85 -13.73 -13.24 -4.74
C PHE A 85 -15.07 -13.39 -3.99
N ALA A 86 -16.03 -14.13 -4.51
CA ALA A 86 -17.38 -14.13 -3.95
C ALA A 86 -17.62 -15.15 -2.83
N LYS A 87 -16.63 -15.98 -2.48
CA LYS A 87 -16.81 -17.00 -1.42
C LYS A 87 -16.87 -16.39 -0.03
N GLU A 88 -16.24 -15.24 0.18
CA GLU A 88 -16.11 -14.58 1.50
C GLU A 88 -16.51 -13.10 1.39
N CYS A 89 -17.80 -12.83 1.23
CA CYS A 89 -18.36 -11.48 1.13
C CYS A 89 -19.43 -11.24 2.20
N ALA A 90 -19.74 -9.97 2.46
CA ALA A 90 -20.88 -9.56 3.27
C ALA A 90 -22.13 -9.47 2.39
N VAL A 91 -23.21 -10.11 2.80
CA VAL A 91 -24.49 -10.13 2.09
C VAL A 91 -25.54 -9.37 2.89
N VAL A 92 -26.21 -8.42 2.27
CA VAL A 92 -27.33 -7.66 2.84
C VAL A 92 -28.63 -8.30 2.40
N THR A 93 -29.42 -8.72 3.36
CA THR A 93 -30.67 -9.49 3.14
C THR A 93 -31.91 -8.69 3.52
N HIS A 94 -31.79 -7.68 4.37
CA HIS A 94 -32.88 -6.86 4.89
C HIS A 94 -32.50 -5.38 4.94
N TYR A 95 -33.50 -4.51 4.89
CA TYR A 95 -33.29 -3.05 4.87
C TYR A 95 -33.85 -2.31 6.09
N ARG A 96 -34.43 -3.03 7.09
CA ARG A 96 -35.05 -2.40 8.26
C ARG A 96 -34.83 -3.22 9.54
N LEU A 97 -34.71 -2.50 10.64
CA LEU A 97 -34.76 -3.04 12.00
C LEU A 97 -36.09 -2.63 12.65
N LYS A 98 -36.59 -3.42 13.58
CA LYS A 98 -37.73 -3.10 14.45
C LYS A 98 -37.38 -3.32 15.92
N ASN A 99 -38.14 -2.70 16.81
CA ASN A 99 -38.00 -2.96 18.24
C ASN A 99 -38.34 -4.42 18.56
N ASP A 100 -37.53 -5.03 19.40
CA ASP A 100 -37.85 -6.34 19.95
C ASP A 100 -39.11 -6.25 20.86
N LEU A 101 -40.04 -7.16 20.66
CA LEU A 101 -41.28 -7.22 21.46
C LEU A 101 -41.03 -7.48 22.94
N GLU A 102 -39.91 -8.11 23.28
CA GLU A 102 -39.48 -8.34 24.64
C GLU A 102 -38.71 -7.16 25.29
N GLY A 103 -38.55 -6.05 24.56
CA GLY A 103 -37.88 -4.84 25.05
C GLY A 103 -36.35 -4.94 25.19
N LYS A 104 -35.71 -5.95 24.57
CA LYS A 104 -34.27 -6.21 24.64
C LYS A 104 -33.43 -5.52 23.55
N GLY A 105 -33.97 -4.52 22.85
CA GLY A 105 -33.26 -3.77 21.82
C GLY A 105 -33.93 -3.82 20.46
N VAL A 106 -33.13 -4.00 19.39
CA VAL A 106 -33.64 -4.05 18.00
C VAL A 106 -33.33 -5.41 17.36
N VAL A 107 -34.23 -5.87 16.51
CA VAL A 107 -34.11 -7.10 15.74
C VAL A 107 -34.31 -6.80 14.24
N VAL A 108 -33.83 -7.68 13.38
CA VAL A 108 -34.11 -7.59 11.95
C VAL A 108 -35.60 -7.74 11.72
N ASP A 109 -36.17 -6.88 10.89
CA ASP A 109 -37.57 -6.98 10.52
C ASP A 109 -37.72 -7.92 9.33
N GLU A 110 -38.27 -9.10 9.56
CA GLU A 110 -38.46 -10.15 8.57
C GLU A 110 -39.37 -9.70 7.40
N GLU A 111 -40.29 -8.74 7.62
CA GLU A 111 -41.11 -8.15 6.56
C GLU A 111 -40.34 -7.23 5.64
N ALA A 112 -39.12 -6.82 6.03
CA ALA A 112 -38.25 -5.93 5.27
C ALA A 112 -37.14 -6.70 4.51
N LYS A 113 -37.37 -7.97 4.18
CA LYS A 113 -36.48 -8.76 3.36
C LYS A 113 -36.41 -8.17 1.94
N LEU A 114 -35.18 -8.08 1.42
CA LEU A 114 -34.96 -7.63 0.03
C LEU A 114 -35.49 -8.69 -0.96
N GLU A 115 -36.09 -8.23 -2.07
CA GLU A 115 -36.49 -9.10 -3.16
C GLU A 115 -35.25 -9.79 -3.79
N GLU A 116 -34.15 -9.06 -3.93
CA GLU A 116 -32.85 -9.56 -4.33
C GLU A 116 -31.81 -9.18 -3.28
N GLU A 117 -31.04 -10.15 -2.82
CA GLU A 117 -29.92 -9.92 -1.89
C GLU A 117 -28.83 -9.08 -2.54
N LEU A 118 -28.21 -8.21 -1.75
CA LEU A 118 -27.12 -7.33 -2.18
C LEU A 118 -25.81 -7.78 -1.55
N VAL A 119 -24.74 -7.70 -2.31
CA VAL A 119 -23.38 -7.96 -1.84
C VAL A 119 -22.70 -6.63 -1.57
N VAL A 120 -22.08 -6.47 -0.40
CA VAL A 120 -21.18 -5.36 -0.15
C VAL A 120 -19.93 -5.60 -0.99
N ARG A 121 -19.57 -4.69 -1.89
CA ARG A 121 -18.53 -4.90 -2.90
C ARG A 121 -17.23 -5.44 -2.35
N PRO A 122 -16.78 -6.63 -2.78
CA PRO A 122 -15.42 -7.11 -2.52
C PRO A 122 -14.39 -6.56 -3.53
N THR A 123 -14.90 -6.10 -4.66
CA THR A 123 -14.27 -5.43 -5.79
C THR A 123 -15.38 -4.92 -6.71
N SER A 124 -15.12 -4.02 -7.64
CA SER A 124 -16.19 -3.29 -8.33
C SER A 124 -16.35 -3.65 -9.81
N GLU A 125 -15.61 -4.63 -10.36
CA GLU A 125 -15.68 -4.97 -11.78
C GLU A 125 -17.11 -5.19 -12.26
N THR A 126 -17.89 -6.00 -11.56
CA THR A 126 -19.24 -6.37 -12.00
C THR A 126 -20.20 -5.18 -12.09
N ILE A 127 -20.21 -4.27 -11.10
CA ILE A 127 -21.05 -3.09 -11.12
C ILE A 127 -20.57 -2.06 -12.14
N ILE A 128 -19.26 -1.92 -12.31
CA ILE A 128 -18.64 -1.01 -13.27
C ILE A 128 -18.92 -1.47 -14.70
N TRP A 129 -18.73 -2.73 -15.02
CA TRP A 129 -18.96 -3.26 -16.36
C TRP A 129 -20.43 -3.25 -16.73
N ASN A 130 -21.34 -3.48 -15.78
CA ASN A 130 -22.77 -3.27 -16.02
C ASN A 130 -23.10 -1.80 -16.34
N THR A 131 -22.41 -0.85 -15.73
CA THR A 131 -22.56 0.58 -16.00
C THR A 131 -21.95 0.96 -17.35
N TYR A 132 -20.77 0.46 -17.69
CA TYR A 132 -20.10 0.73 -18.97
C TYR A 132 -20.91 0.29 -20.18
N ARG A 133 -21.77 -0.72 -20.02
CA ARG A 133 -22.73 -1.11 -21.08
C ARG A 133 -23.58 0.06 -21.58
N SER A 134 -23.93 1.00 -20.73
CA SER A 134 -24.70 2.19 -21.12
C SER A 134 -23.84 3.38 -21.54
N TRP A 135 -22.56 3.44 -21.07
CA TRP A 135 -21.68 4.55 -21.39
C TRP A 135 -20.98 4.39 -22.75
N ILE A 136 -20.77 3.14 -23.20
CA ILE A 136 -20.02 2.84 -24.40
C ILE A 136 -20.98 2.40 -25.49
N GLN A 137 -21.02 3.13 -26.61
CA GLN A 137 -21.84 2.84 -27.80
C GLN A 137 -20.98 2.82 -29.06
N SER A 138 -19.95 3.67 -29.15
CA SER A 138 -19.12 3.81 -30.30
C SER A 138 -17.64 3.98 -29.93
N TYR A 139 -16.75 3.84 -30.91
CA TYR A 139 -15.31 4.09 -30.74
C TYR A 139 -14.99 5.51 -30.24
N ARG A 140 -15.92 6.47 -30.38
CA ARG A 140 -15.75 7.84 -29.88
C ARG A 140 -15.87 7.97 -28.39
N ASP A 141 -16.47 6.98 -27.72
CA ASP A 141 -16.61 6.91 -26.27
C ASP A 141 -15.36 6.30 -25.61
N LEU A 142 -14.40 5.83 -26.40
CA LEU A 142 -13.18 5.17 -25.93
C LEU A 142 -11.94 6.05 -26.16
N PRO A 143 -10.91 5.95 -25.31
CA PRO A 143 -10.88 5.09 -24.11
C PRO A 143 -11.68 5.68 -22.93
N ILE A 144 -12.24 4.83 -22.09
CA ILE A 144 -12.68 5.21 -20.75
C ILE A 144 -11.52 4.97 -19.78
N LEU A 145 -11.08 6.02 -19.09
CA LEU A 145 -9.98 6.01 -18.14
C LEU A 145 -10.48 6.45 -16.76
N VAL A 146 -11.00 5.52 -15.96
CA VAL A 146 -11.67 5.81 -14.70
C VAL A 146 -10.94 5.19 -13.53
N ASN A 147 -10.81 5.96 -12.46
CA ASN A 147 -10.35 5.56 -11.15
C ASN A 147 -11.44 5.76 -10.10
N GLN A 148 -11.49 4.91 -9.09
CA GLN A 148 -12.35 5.05 -7.92
C GLN A 148 -11.54 4.95 -6.63
N TRP A 149 -11.71 5.93 -5.74
CA TRP A 149 -11.29 5.84 -4.34
C TRP A 149 -12.45 5.35 -3.50
N ALA A 150 -12.30 4.21 -2.83
CA ALA A 150 -13.40 3.55 -2.17
C ALA A 150 -12.94 2.62 -1.03
N ASN A 151 -13.90 2.06 -0.31
CA ASN A 151 -13.70 0.90 0.55
C ASN A 151 -14.22 -0.36 -0.15
N VAL A 152 -13.72 -1.51 0.29
CA VAL A 152 -14.23 -2.84 -0.07
C VAL A 152 -14.28 -3.72 1.16
N VAL A 153 -15.12 -4.76 1.12
CA VAL A 153 -15.28 -5.74 2.19
C VAL A 153 -14.98 -7.14 1.65
N ARG A 154 -13.95 -7.77 2.20
CA ARG A 154 -13.57 -9.17 1.96
C ARG A 154 -13.55 -9.87 3.31
N TRP A 155 -14.46 -10.79 3.56
CA TRP A 155 -14.62 -11.40 4.88
C TRP A 155 -13.38 -12.21 5.26
N GLU A 156 -12.46 -11.59 5.99
CA GLU A 156 -11.16 -12.16 6.32
C GLU A 156 -11.14 -12.72 7.74
N MET A 157 -10.70 -13.96 7.90
CA MET A 157 -10.66 -14.65 9.19
C MET A 157 -9.38 -14.42 9.97
N ARG A 158 -8.25 -14.16 9.28
CA ARG A 158 -6.93 -13.94 9.88
C ARG A 158 -6.47 -12.52 9.62
N THR A 159 -6.93 -11.60 10.45
CA THR A 159 -6.74 -10.17 10.25
C THR A 159 -5.43 -9.67 10.84
N ARG A 160 -4.86 -8.65 10.18
CA ARG A 160 -3.71 -7.88 10.64
C ARG A 160 -3.83 -6.45 10.11
N LEU A 161 -3.74 -5.47 11.01
CA LEU A 161 -3.91 -4.04 10.71
C LEU A 161 -3.12 -3.63 9.45
N PHE A 162 -3.75 -2.93 8.52
CA PHE A 162 -3.28 -2.52 7.19
C PHE A 162 -2.95 -3.65 6.20
N LEU A 163 -2.45 -4.79 6.64
CA LEU A 163 -1.98 -5.86 5.75
C LEU A 163 -3.10 -6.77 5.26
N ARG A 164 -4.01 -7.11 6.17
CA ARG A 164 -5.13 -8.01 5.91
C ARG A 164 -6.28 -7.71 6.87
N THR A 165 -7.28 -6.99 6.41
CA THR A 165 -8.47 -6.61 7.18
C THR A 165 -9.74 -6.94 6.39
N ALA A 166 -10.86 -7.14 7.09
CA ALA A 166 -12.13 -7.45 6.44
C ALA A 166 -12.66 -6.27 5.63
N GLU A 167 -12.44 -5.04 6.11
CA GLU A 167 -12.68 -3.80 5.37
C GLU A 167 -11.37 -3.04 5.22
N PHE A 168 -11.14 -2.44 4.06
CA PHE A 168 -10.00 -1.58 3.81
C PHE A 168 -10.30 -0.52 2.75
N LEU A 169 -9.55 0.58 2.81
CA LEU A 169 -9.56 1.62 1.79
C LEU A 169 -8.59 1.25 0.68
N TRP A 170 -8.98 1.56 -0.53
CA TRP A 170 -8.17 1.32 -1.70
C TRP A 170 -8.46 2.31 -2.83
N GLN A 171 -7.70 2.16 -3.87
CA GLN A 171 -7.95 2.72 -5.16
C GLN A 171 -8.09 1.56 -6.15
N GLU A 172 -9.02 1.65 -7.05
CA GLU A 172 -9.21 0.74 -8.16
C GLU A 172 -9.43 1.52 -9.45
N GLY A 173 -8.63 1.23 -10.45
CA GLY A 173 -8.79 1.78 -11.79
C GLY A 173 -9.45 0.75 -12.69
N HIS A 174 -10.34 1.21 -13.56
CA HIS A 174 -11.04 0.37 -14.53
C HIS A 174 -11.12 1.11 -15.84
N THR A 175 -10.47 0.56 -16.88
CA THR A 175 -10.40 1.22 -18.17
C THR A 175 -10.96 0.35 -19.28
N ALA A 176 -11.47 0.99 -20.33
CA ALA A 176 -11.99 0.33 -21.51
C ALA A 176 -11.37 0.95 -22.77
N HIS A 177 -10.95 0.09 -23.72
CA HIS A 177 -10.18 0.46 -24.89
C HIS A 177 -10.78 -0.17 -26.14
N ALA A 178 -10.52 0.47 -27.31
CA ALA A 178 -10.97 -0.03 -28.60
C ALA A 178 -10.11 -1.21 -29.09
N THR A 179 -8.84 -1.28 -28.69
CA THR A 179 -7.89 -2.29 -29.17
C THR A 179 -7.18 -2.99 -28.02
N GLU A 180 -6.77 -4.25 -28.28
CA GLU A 180 -5.94 -5.03 -27.36
C GLU A 180 -4.64 -4.31 -27.03
N LYS A 181 -4.00 -3.72 -28.04
CA LYS A 181 -2.74 -3.00 -27.88
C LYS A 181 -2.87 -1.83 -26.89
N GLU A 182 -3.92 -1.01 -27.02
CA GLU A 182 -4.16 0.10 -26.09
C GLU A 182 -4.37 -0.40 -24.64
N ALA A 183 -5.08 -1.50 -24.44
CA ALA A 183 -5.30 -2.06 -23.12
C ALA A 183 -4.00 -2.64 -22.51
N ILE A 184 -3.14 -3.28 -23.31
CA ILE A 184 -1.83 -3.75 -22.85
C ILE A 184 -0.95 -2.57 -22.45
N GLU A 185 -0.85 -1.54 -23.30
CA GLU A 185 -0.08 -0.32 -23.02
C GLU A 185 -0.56 0.39 -21.75
N GLU A 186 -1.88 0.39 -21.52
CA GLU A 186 -2.46 0.96 -20.30
C GLU A 186 -2.12 0.11 -19.06
N THR A 187 -2.19 -1.21 -19.16
CA THR A 187 -1.80 -2.13 -18.07
C THR A 187 -0.36 -1.89 -17.64
N GLU A 188 0.56 -1.76 -18.60
CA GLU A 188 1.98 -1.49 -18.36
C GLU A 188 2.21 -0.08 -17.81
N ARG A 189 1.52 0.93 -18.33
CA ARG A 189 1.59 2.31 -17.87
C ARG A 189 1.25 2.42 -16.38
N MET A 190 0.16 1.81 -15.95
CA MET A 190 -0.28 1.88 -14.56
C MET A 190 0.62 1.06 -13.62
N LEU A 191 1.19 -0.03 -14.09
CA LEU A 191 2.24 -0.75 -13.38
C LEU A 191 3.47 0.13 -13.13
N HIS A 192 3.89 0.92 -14.13
CA HIS A 192 5.00 1.86 -13.99
C HIS A 192 4.68 3.02 -13.04
N VAL A 193 3.44 3.53 -13.06
CA VAL A 193 2.98 4.54 -12.09
C VAL A 193 3.13 4.01 -10.66
N TYR A 194 2.72 2.77 -10.41
CA TYR A 194 2.87 2.16 -9.09
C TYR A 194 4.33 1.93 -8.69
N LYS A 195 5.17 1.48 -9.63
CA LYS A 195 6.62 1.37 -9.38
C LYS A 195 7.21 2.73 -9.01
N GLU A 196 6.94 3.75 -9.82
CA GLU A 196 7.44 5.11 -9.57
C GLU A 196 6.98 5.64 -8.22
N PHE A 197 5.72 5.46 -7.88
CA PHE A 197 5.18 5.84 -6.57
C PHE A 197 5.89 5.11 -5.44
N ALA A 198 6.02 3.79 -5.53
CA ALA A 198 6.68 2.99 -4.50
C ALA A 198 8.13 3.44 -4.28
N GLU A 199 8.90 3.62 -5.34
CA GLU A 199 10.32 3.96 -5.24
C GLU A 199 10.57 5.43 -4.84
N LYS A 200 9.86 6.38 -5.45
CA LYS A 200 10.12 7.81 -5.25
C LYS A 200 9.44 8.42 -4.02
N TRP A 201 8.27 7.87 -3.62
CA TRP A 201 7.46 8.42 -2.54
C TRP A 201 7.47 7.55 -1.29
N LEU A 202 7.21 6.24 -1.42
CA LEU A 202 7.33 5.30 -0.30
C LEU A 202 8.79 4.96 0.05
N ALA A 203 9.75 5.34 -0.79
CA ALA A 203 11.16 4.92 -0.70
C ALA A 203 11.30 3.38 -0.63
N LEU A 204 10.41 2.67 -1.31
CA LEU A 204 10.29 1.21 -1.28
C LEU A 204 10.75 0.62 -2.62
N PRO A 205 11.95 0.02 -2.69
CA PRO A 205 12.43 -0.62 -3.91
C PRO A 205 11.62 -1.89 -4.19
N VAL A 206 11.12 -2.02 -5.42
CA VAL A 206 10.26 -3.13 -5.85
C VAL A 206 10.83 -3.90 -7.02
N ILE A 207 10.43 -5.16 -7.13
CA ILE A 207 10.64 -5.99 -8.32
C ILE A 207 9.31 -6.02 -9.09
N VAL A 208 9.40 -5.69 -10.37
CA VAL A 208 8.26 -5.69 -11.29
C VAL A 208 8.21 -7.03 -12.02
N GLY A 209 7.04 -7.66 -12.03
CA GLY A 209 6.92 -8.95 -12.67
C GLY A 209 5.50 -9.31 -13.07
N ARG A 210 5.41 -10.42 -13.82
CA ARG A 210 4.15 -11.03 -14.23
C ARG A 210 3.82 -12.22 -13.34
N LYS A 211 2.57 -12.36 -12.94
CA LYS A 211 2.08 -13.51 -12.16
C LYS A 211 2.04 -14.77 -13.01
N THR A 212 2.20 -15.92 -12.36
CA THR A 212 1.93 -17.22 -12.99
C THR A 212 0.43 -17.38 -13.25
N PRO A 213 0.02 -18.30 -14.11
CA PRO A 213 -1.41 -18.60 -14.31
C PRO A 213 -2.14 -18.96 -13.01
N GLY A 214 -1.45 -19.63 -12.05
CA GLY A 214 -2.03 -20.03 -10.76
C GLY A 214 -2.22 -18.89 -9.77
N GLU A 215 -1.45 -17.81 -9.88
CA GLU A 215 -1.50 -16.64 -9.00
C GLU A 215 -2.11 -15.39 -9.69
N ARG A 216 -2.69 -15.59 -10.87
CA ARG A 216 -3.31 -14.54 -11.68
C ARG A 216 -4.64 -14.10 -11.08
N PHE A 217 -5.00 -12.83 -11.25
CA PHE A 217 -6.31 -12.29 -10.87
C PHE A 217 -7.43 -13.03 -11.64
N ALA A 218 -8.49 -13.43 -10.93
CA ALA A 218 -9.61 -14.13 -11.52
C ALA A 218 -10.29 -13.27 -12.61
N GLY A 219 -10.42 -13.78 -13.81
CA GLY A 219 -10.95 -13.06 -14.97
C GLY A 219 -9.90 -12.31 -15.80
N ALA A 220 -8.64 -12.23 -15.37
CA ALA A 220 -7.57 -11.60 -16.15
C ALA A 220 -6.88 -12.59 -17.11
N LEU A 221 -6.47 -12.10 -18.27
CA LEU A 221 -5.57 -12.81 -19.18
C LEU A 221 -4.12 -12.72 -18.70
N GLU A 222 -3.72 -11.55 -18.22
CA GLU A 222 -2.41 -11.34 -17.59
C GLU A 222 -2.54 -10.46 -16.34
N THR A 223 -1.71 -10.76 -15.34
CA THR A 223 -1.60 -9.98 -14.11
C THR A 223 -0.15 -9.61 -13.88
N TYR A 224 0.11 -8.33 -13.70
CA TYR A 224 1.40 -7.77 -13.33
C TYR A 224 1.37 -7.29 -11.88
N CYS A 225 2.52 -7.25 -11.24
CA CYS A 225 2.65 -6.82 -9.85
C CYS A 225 3.97 -6.11 -9.59
N ILE A 226 3.98 -5.38 -8.49
CA ILE A 226 5.20 -4.88 -7.85
C ILE A 226 5.35 -5.60 -6.50
N GLU A 227 6.50 -6.25 -6.30
CA GLU A 227 6.82 -7.04 -5.12
C GLU A 227 7.92 -6.37 -4.31
N ALA A 228 7.70 -6.18 -3.02
CA ALA A 228 8.67 -5.62 -2.08
C ALA A 228 9.13 -6.67 -1.07
N LEU A 229 10.34 -6.50 -0.54
CA LEU A 229 10.88 -7.35 0.51
C LEU A 229 10.82 -6.63 1.86
N MET A 230 10.19 -7.29 2.85
CA MET A 230 10.06 -6.77 4.21
C MET A 230 11.26 -7.19 5.06
N GLN A 231 11.51 -6.50 6.17
CA GLN A 231 12.69 -6.70 7.02
C GLN A 231 12.80 -8.10 7.65
N ASP A 232 11.70 -8.87 7.67
CA ASP A 232 11.72 -10.28 8.11
C ASP A 232 11.97 -11.28 6.97
N GLY A 233 12.35 -10.80 5.79
CA GLY A 233 12.63 -11.63 4.63
C GLY A 233 11.38 -12.14 3.90
N LYS A 234 10.18 -11.63 4.19
CA LYS A 234 8.97 -11.99 3.48
C LYS A 234 8.62 -10.99 2.39
N ALA A 235 8.02 -11.52 1.32
CA ALA A 235 7.51 -10.69 0.23
C ALA A 235 6.18 -10.04 0.57
N LEU A 236 5.97 -8.84 0.04
CA LEU A 236 4.68 -8.16 0.07
C LEU A 236 4.34 -7.63 -1.31
N GLN A 237 3.18 -8.06 -1.84
CA GLN A 237 2.62 -7.49 -3.06
C GLN A 237 2.11 -6.09 -2.77
N ALA A 238 2.75 -5.09 -3.35
CA ALA A 238 2.48 -3.68 -3.08
C ALA A 238 1.47 -3.05 -4.07
N GLY A 239 1.25 -3.67 -5.23
CA GLY A 239 0.27 -3.23 -6.20
C GLY A 239 0.16 -4.20 -7.37
N THR A 240 -0.97 -4.14 -8.09
CA THR A 240 -1.24 -4.99 -9.26
C THR A 240 -1.86 -4.20 -10.40
N SER A 241 -1.57 -4.65 -11.62
CA SER A 241 -2.20 -4.18 -12.85
C SER A 241 -2.58 -5.38 -13.72
N HIS A 242 -3.81 -5.40 -14.20
CA HIS A 242 -4.42 -6.56 -14.86
C HIS A 242 -4.84 -6.20 -16.28
N PHE A 243 -4.40 -7.01 -17.23
CA PHE A 243 -4.98 -7.06 -18.56
C PHE A 243 -6.13 -8.06 -18.54
N LEU A 244 -7.36 -7.57 -18.62
CA LEU A 244 -8.58 -8.39 -18.51
C LEU A 244 -9.05 -8.94 -19.86
N GLY A 245 -8.43 -8.52 -20.95
CA GLY A 245 -8.89 -8.86 -22.30
C GLY A 245 -10.32 -8.40 -22.56
N GLN A 246 -11.16 -9.25 -23.12
CA GLN A 246 -12.57 -9.00 -23.36
C GLN A 246 -13.52 -9.78 -22.41
N ASN A 247 -13.00 -10.40 -21.36
CA ASN A 247 -13.77 -11.32 -20.51
C ASN A 247 -14.97 -10.62 -19.85
N PHE A 248 -14.73 -9.50 -19.15
CA PHE A 248 -15.81 -8.72 -18.54
C PHE A 248 -16.72 -8.05 -19.57
N ALA A 249 -16.17 -7.56 -20.67
CA ALA A 249 -16.96 -6.98 -21.75
C ALA A 249 -17.95 -8.00 -22.34
N ARG A 250 -17.55 -9.25 -22.53
CA ARG A 250 -18.41 -10.33 -22.98
C ARG A 250 -19.45 -10.72 -21.93
N ALA A 251 -19.07 -10.85 -20.66
CA ALA A 251 -19.98 -11.22 -19.58
C ALA A 251 -21.10 -10.20 -19.37
N PHE A 252 -20.83 -8.91 -19.57
CA PHE A 252 -21.78 -7.80 -19.39
C PHE A 252 -22.30 -7.22 -20.72
N ASP A 253 -21.95 -7.84 -21.86
CA ASP A 253 -22.35 -7.41 -23.21
C ASP A 253 -22.00 -5.96 -23.54
N VAL A 254 -20.75 -5.55 -23.22
CA VAL A 254 -20.24 -4.21 -23.47
C VAL A 254 -19.58 -4.16 -24.85
N LYS A 255 -20.30 -3.64 -25.82
CA LYS A 255 -19.90 -3.52 -27.22
C LYS A 255 -19.84 -2.08 -27.67
N PHE A 256 -19.04 -1.82 -28.68
CA PHE A 256 -18.97 -0.53 -29.35
C PHE A 256 -19.00 -0.70 -30.87
N GLN A 257 -19.50 0.32 -31.55
CA GLN A 257 -19.39 0.38 -33.00
C GLN A 257 -18.00 0.91 -33.38
N THR A 258 -17.25 0.12 -34.17
CA THR A 258 -15.94 0.53 -34.69
C THR A 258 -16.06 1.63 -35.73
N ALA A 259 -14.96 2.25 -36.11
CA ALA A 259 -14.92 3.28 -37.17
C ALA A 259 -15.44 2.76 -38.52
N GLU A 260 -15.31 1.44 -38.76
CA GLU A 260 -15.79 0.74 -39.97
C GLU A 260 -17.28 0.31 -39.88
N GLY A 261 -17.96 0.66 -38.76
CA GLY A 261 -19.37 0.35 -38.55
C GLY A 261 -19.67 -1.07 -38.05
N LYS A 262 -18.64 -1.83 -37.66
CA LYS A 262 -18.81 -3.18 -37.07
C LYS A 262 -18.98 -3.09 -35.57
N LEU A 263 -19.66 -4.08 -34.97
CA LEU A 263 -19.73 -4.23 -33.52
C LEU A 263 -18.57 -5.12 -33.03
N ASP A 264 -17.89 -4.66 -31.99
CA ASP A 264 -16.85 -5.44 -31.28
C ASP A 264 -16.98 -5.22 -29.78
N TYR A 265 -16.41 -6.15 -29.00
CA TYR A 265 -16.29 -6.00 -27.55
C TYR A 265 -15.10 -5.12 -27.19
N VAL A 266 -15.24 -4.33 -26.14
CA VAL A 266 -14.12 -3.50 -25.66
C VAL A 266 -13.06 -4.34 -24.96
N TRP A 267 -11.84 -3.83 -24.94
CA TRP A 267 -10.70 -4.39 -24.21
C TRP A 267 -10.56 -3.70 -22.86
N ALA A 268 -10.29 -4.47 -21.81
CA ALA A 268 -10.41 -4.05 -20.43
C ALA A 268 -9.12 -4.13 -19.66
N THR A 269 -8.90 -3.19 -18.75
CA THR A 269 -7.89 -3.28 -17.70
C THR A 269 -8.48 -2.98 -16.33
N SER A 270 -7.82 -3.49 -15.28
CA SER A 270 -8.03 -3.02 -13.90
C SER A 270 -6.70 -2.97 -13.16
N TRP A 271 -6.58 -2.07 -12.21
CA TRP A 271 -5.35 -1.88 -11.43
C TRP A 271 -5.67 -1.28 -10.07
N GLY A 272 -4.89 -1.67 -9.03
CA GLY A 272 -5.23 -1.27 -7.66
C GLY A 272 -4.09 -1.34 -6.67
N VAL A 273 -4.20 -0.43 -5.67
CA VAL A 273 -3.41 -0.39 -4.44
C VAL A 273 -4.32 -0.06 -3.27
N SER A 274 -3.93 -0.44 -2.06
CA SER A 274 -4.74 -0.27 -0.86
C SER A 274 -3.93 0.33 0.29
N THR A 275 -4.59 0.52 1.43
CA THR A 275 -3.94 0.87 2.70
C THR A 275 -2.86 -0.12 3.14
N ARG A 276 -2.71 -1.27 2.46
CA ARG A 276 -1.56 -2.18 2.62
C ARG A 276 -0.22 -1.48 2.41
N LEU A 277 -0.17 -0.42 1.60
CA LEU A 277 1.03 0.40 1.42
C LEU A 277 1.54 1.05 2.71
N ILE A 278 0.65 1.38 3.65
CA ILE A 278 1.03 1.87 4.99
C ILE A 278 1.71 0.73 5.77
N GLY A 279 1.15 -0.48 5.72
CA GLY A 279 1.78 -1.66 6.31
C GLY A 279 3.17 -1.95 5.72
N ALA A 280 3.31 -1.86 4.39
CA ALA A 280 4.59 -2.01 3.71
C ALA A 280 5.62 -0.97 4.16
N LEU A 281 5.22 0.30 4.29
CA LEU A 281 6.07 1.40 4.77
C LEU A 281 6.59 1.11 6.19
N VAL A 282 5.72 0.68 7.10
CA VAL A 282 6.10 0.30 8.48
C VAL A 282 7.09 -0.86 8.45
N MET A 283 6.78 -1.93 7.72
CA MET A 283 7.59 -3.15 7.70
C MET A 283 8.94 -2.99 7.00
N ALA A 284 9.04 -2.06 6.05
CA ALA A 284 10.27 -1.83 5.31
C ALA A 284 11.23 -0.87 6.03
N HIS A 285 10.71 0.13 6.76
CA HIS A 285 11.55 1.25 7.21
C HIS A 285 11.64 1.43 8.71
N ALA A 286 10.60 1.06 9.47
CA ALA A 286 10.56 1.29 10.91
C ALA A 286 11.62 0.47 11.66
N ASP A 287 11.98 0.95 12.86
CA ASP A 287 12.93 0.31 13.76
C ASP A 287 12.32 0.05 15.15
N ASP A 288 13.16 -0.34 16.12
CA ASP A 288 12.69 -0.64 17.48
C ASP A 288 12.38 0.62 18.32
N ASN A 289 12.68 1.82 17.79
CA ASN A 289 12.35 3.11 18.41
C ASN A 289 11.03 3.70 17.86
N GLY A 290 10.56 3.25 16.71
CA GLY A 290 9.35 3.80 16.11
C GLY A 290 9.32 3.74 14.59
N LEU A 291 8.39 4.50 14.01
CA LEU A 291 8.30 4.70 12.56
C LEU A 291 9.54 5.44 12.03
N VAL A 292 9.88 5.16 10.78
CA VAL A 292 10.83 5.95 9.97
C VAL A 292 10.11 6.32 8.68
N LEU A 293 9.59 7.53 8.63
CA LEU A 293 8.77 7.97 7.51
C LEU A 293 9.61 8.65 6.42
N PRO A 294 9.44 8.24 5.15
CA PRO A 294 9.99 9.00 4.03
C PRO A 294 9.45 10.43 4.04
N PRO A 295 10.28 11.46 4.00
CA PRO A 295 9.86 12.86 4.09
C PRO A 295 8.78 13.27 3.11
N LYS A 296 8.76 12.70 1.90
CA LYS A 296 7.75 12.99 0.87
C LYS A 296 6.33 12.53 1.24
N LEU A 297 6.19 11.56 2.14
CA LEU A 297 4.89 11.06 2.63
C LEU A 297 4.62 11.40 4.09
N ALA A 298 5.61 11.87 4.84
CA ALA A 298 5.44 12.23 6.24
C ALA A 298 4.36 13.32 6.40
N PRO A 299 3.30 13.09 7.19
CA PRO A 299 2.28 14.11 7.46
C PRO A 299 2.88 15.33 8.14
N LEU A 300 3.88 15.10 8.98
CA LEU A 300 4.68 16.10 9.66
C LEU A 300 6.15 15.86 9.33
N GLN A 301 6.78 16.79 8.61
CA GLN A 301 8.17 16.67 8.18
C GLN A 301 9.17 17.18 9.24
N VAL A 302 8.77 18.22 9.95
CA VAL A 302 9.62 18.88 10.95
C VAL A 302 8.83 19.17 12.23
N VAL A 303 9.40 18.83 13.36
CA VAL A 303 8.89 19.29 14.66
C VAL A 303 9.91 20.19 15.33
N ILE A 304 9.46 21.32 15.89
CA ILE A 304 10.29 22.23 16.70
C ILE A 304 9.90 22.00 18.16
N VAL A 305 10.87 21.64 18.99
CA VAL A 305 10.68 21.44 20.44
C VAL A 305 11.49 22.45 21.21
N PRO A 306 10.84 23.35 21.99
CA PRO A 306 11.51 24.32 22.80
C PRO A 306 12.07 23.69 24.08
N ILE A 307 13.25 24.16 24.51
CA ILE A 307 13.91 23.77 25.76
C ILE A 307 14.04 25.02 26.63
N TYR A 308 13.41 25.00 27.80
CA TYR A 308 13.43 26.13 28.73
C TYR A 308 13.27 25.65 30.17
N LYS A 309 13.69 26.51 31.12
CA LYS A 309 13.58 26.29 32.56
C LYS A 309 12.70 27.34 33.25
N SER A 310 12.59 28.55 32.70
CA SER A 310 11.79 29.66 33.23
C SER A 310 10.75 30.15 32.22
N GLN A 311 9.79 30.92 32.67
CA GLN A 311 8.78 31.53 31.79
C GLN A 311 9.38 32.59 30.86
N GLU A 312 10.41 33.29 31.31
CA GLU A 312 11.13 34.28 30.49
C GLU A 312 11.91 33.60 29.36
N GLU A 313 12.63 32.50 29.64
CA GLU A 313 13.29 31.68 28.64
C GLU A 313 12.28 31.13 27.64
N ARG A 314 11.10 30.65 28.12
CA ARG A 314 10.02 30.12 27.27
C ARG A 314 9.58 31.14 26.23
N SER A 315 9.35 32.40 26.65
CA SER A 315 8.88 33.44 25.72
C SER A 315 9.91 33.74 24.63
N ARG A 316 11.20 33.85 24.97
CA ARG A 316 12.29 34.09 24.01
C ARG A 316 12.47 32.90 23.02
N VAL A 317 12.44 31.67 23.53
CA VAL A 317 12.59 30.48 22.71
C VAL A 317 11.37 30.28 21.80
N ALA A 318 10.15 30.55 22.30
CA ALA A 318 8.93 30.46 21.52
C ALA A 318 8.93 31.44 20.34
N GLU A 319 9.33 32.68 20.54
CA GLU A 319 9.43 33.70 19.49
C GLU A 319 10.37 33.21 18.35
N ALA A 320 11.56 32.74 18.72
CA ALA A 320 12.53 32.22 17.76
C ALA A 320 11.99 30.96 17.02
N ALA A 321 11.32 30.05 17.72
CA ALA A 321 10.71 28.85 17.14
C ALA A 321 9.59 29.18 16.14
N GLU A 322 8.75 30.20 16.46
CA GLU A 322 7.69 30.65 15.55
C GLU A 322 8.26 31.30 14.29
N VAL A 323 9.33 32.06 14.39
CA VAL A 323 10.02 32.61 13.22
C VAL A 323 10.57 31.50 12.34
N MET A 324 11.24 30.49 12.92
CA MET A 324 11.74 29.34 12.16
C MET A 324 10.59 28.56 11.52
N MET A 325 9.49 28.30 12.25
CA MET A 325 8.32 27.62 11.72
C MET A 325 7.76 28.31 10.47
N LYS A 326 7.55 29.64 10.54
CA LYS A 326 7.05 30.43 9.41
C LYS A 326 7.97 30.35 8.19
N LYS A 327 9.28 30.42 8.40
CA LYS A 327 10.28 30.33 7.34
C LYS A 327 10.25 28.96 6.63
N LEU A 328 10.18 27.87 7.40
CA LEU A 328 10.08 26.51 6.86
C LEU A 328 8.75 26.28 6.13
N GLN A 329 7.63 26.79 6.68
CA GLN A 329 6.32 26.73 6.04
C GLN A 329 6.30 27.49 4.70
N ALA A 330 7.02 28.61 4.60
CA ALA A 330 7.16 29.35 3.33
C ALA A 330 7.88 28.54 2.23
N LYS A 331 8.61 27.48 2.61
CA LYS A 331 9.23 26.50 1.70
C LYS A 331 8.35 25.25 1.48
N ASN A 332 7.06 25.29 1.82
CA ASN A 332 6.12 24.19 1.74
C ASN A 332 6.49 22.96 2.62
N ILE A 333 7.24 23.17 3.70
CA ILE A 333 7.55 22.13 4.67
C ILE A 333 6.44 22.09 5.71
N THR A 334 5.93 20.90 6.03
CA THR A 334 4.96 20.70 7.11
C THR A 334 5.68 20.71 8.45
N VAL A 335 5.41 21.77 9.23
CA VAL A 335 6.10 22.02 10.51
C VAL A 335 5.11 22.14 11.65
N LYS A 336 5.44 21.53 12.78
CA LYS A 336 4.74 21.72 14.05
C LYS A 336 5.68 22.32 15.08
N PHE A 337 5.25 23.38 15.74
CA PHE A 337 5.90 23.88 16.95
C PHE A 337 5.17 23.29 18.16
N ASP A 338 5.85 22.42 18.92
CA ASP A 338 5.29 21.81 20.13
C ASP A 338 5.57 22.64 21.37
N ASN A 339 4.75 23.62 21.62
CA ASN A 339 4.83 24.52 22.77
C ASN A 339 4.06 24.02 24.01
N ARG A 340 3.57 22.76 24.03
CA ARG A 340 2.92 22.19 25.22
C ARG A 340 3.83 22.29 26.44
N ASP A 341 3.32 22.78 27.55
CA ASP A 341 4.04 22.86 28.83
C ASP A 341 3.77 21.65 29.74
N THR A 342 2.76 20.83 29.40
CA THR A 342 2.39 19.63 30.12
C THR A 342 3.39 18.48 30.02
N HIS A 343 4.34 18.57 29.07
CA HIS A 343 5.31 17.51 28.76
C HIS A 343 6.74 18.05 28.69
N LYS A 344 7.67 17.35 29.33
CA LYS A 344 9.11 17.68 29.26
C LYS A 344 9.68 17.40 27.87
N PRO A 345 10.77 18.08 27.43
CA PRO A 345 11.38 17.87 26.12
C PRO A 345 11.67 16.39 25.79
N GLY A 346 12.20 15.61 26.74
CA GLY A 346 12.49 14.19 26.52
C GLY A 346 11.27 13.34 26.18
N PHE A 347 10.10 13.66 26.74
CA PHE A 347 8.86 13.00 26.37
C PHE A 347 8.46 13.34 24.93
N LYS A 348 8.53 14.62 24.55
CA LYS A 348 8.24 15.07 23.19
C LYS A 348 9.18 14.44 22.15
N PHE A 349 10.47 14.34 22.50
CA PHE A 349 11.46 13.66 21.64
C PHE A 349 11.04 12.20 21.36
N ALA A 350 10.73 11.44 22.40
CA ALA A 350 10.30 10.05 22.28
C ALA A 350 8.98 9.91 21.52
N GLU A 351 8.02 10.83 21.70
CA GLU A 351 6.76 10.85 20.97
C GLU A 351 6.96 11.03 19.46
N TYR A 352 7.77 12.03 19.06
CA TYR A 352 8.01 12.31 17.64
C TYR A 352 8.94 11.31 16.98
N GLU A 353 9.85 10.70 17.74
CA GLU A 353 10.67 9.57 17.30
C GLU A 353 9.79 8.34 17.01
N LEU A 354 8.86 8.02 17.92
CA LEU A 354 7.88 6.95 17.74
C LEU A 354 7.00 7.20 16.50
N LYS A 355 6.54 8.42 16.28
CA LYS A 355 5.74 8.82 15.12
C LYS A 355 6.55 8.93 13.82
N GLY A 356 7.87 8.79 13.88
CA GLY A 356 8.73 8.79 12.70
C GLY A 356 8.87 10.13 12.01
N VAL A 357 8.74 11.24 12.74
CA VAL A 357 8.92 12.60 12.19
C VAL A 357 10.35 12.73 11.67
N PRO A 358 10.56 13.04 10.38
CA PRO A 358 11.89 12.99 9.76
C PRO A 358 12.94 13.88 10.43
N VAL A 359 12.56 15.09 10.81
CA VAL A 359 13.47 16.07 11.39
C VAL A 359 12.89 16.67 12.68
N ARG A 360 13.70 16.69 13.74
CA ARG A 360 13.41 17.41 14.96
C ARG A 360 14.40 18.55 15.15
N LEU A 361 13.88 19.75 15.35
CA LEU A 361 14.66 20.92 15.74
C LEU A 361 14.48 21.15 17.24
N SER A 362 15.57 21.35 17.95
CA SER A 362 15.55 21.72 19.38
C SER A 362 16.20 23.08 19.57
N VAL A 363 15.53 23.94 20.32
CA VAL A 363 15.99 25.31 20.57
C VAL A 363 15.89 25.61 22.05
N GLY A 364 17.00 26.05 22.64
CA GLY A 364 17.08 26.51 24.02
C GLY A 364 17.81 27.84 24.14
N PRO A 365 17.90 28.43 25.35
CA PRO A 365 18.55 29.71 25.56
C PRO A 365 20.00 29.74 25.10
N LYS A 366 20.76 28.65 25.33
CA LYS A 366 22.16 28.53 24.89
C LYS A 366 22.32 28.49 23.39
N ASP A 367 21.33 27.90 22.69
CA ASP A 367 21.33 27.83 21.24
C ASP A 367 21.06 29.22 20.65
N LEU A 368 20.13 29.97 21.24
CA LEU A 368 19.86 31.34 20.86
C LEU A 368 21.08 32.26 21.05
N GLU A 369 21.81 32.12 22.16
CA GLU A 369 23.04 32.88 22.42
C GLU A 369 24.13 32.60 21.40
N LYS A 370 24.23 31.37 20.92
CA LYS A 370 25.19 30.93 19.90
C LYS A 370 24.69 31.12 18.46
N GLY A 371 23.44 31.51 18.29
CA GLY A 371 22.80 31.59 16.96
C GLY A 371 22.68 30.23 16.24
N THR A 372 22.53 29.15 16.99
CA THR A 372 22.46 27.78 16.46
C THR A 372 21.14 27.09 16.78
N VAL A 373 20.87 25.95 16.12
CA VAL A 373 19.74 25.05 16.37
C VAL A 373 20.25 23.62 16.38
N GLU A 374 19.86 22.82 17.35
CA GLU A 374 20.09 21.36 17.29
C GLU A 374 19.12 20.75 16.29
N VAL A 375 19.65 20.02 15.31
CA VAL A 375 18.91 19.26 14.30
C VAL A 375 19.16 17.77 14.54
N ALA A 376 18.10 17.01 14.74
CA ALA A 376 18.15 15.56 14.84
C ALA A 376 17.38 14.95 13.67
N ARG A 377 18.01 13.99 12.97
CA ARG A 377 17.38 13.24 11.89
C ARG A 377 16.91 11.86 12.38
N ARG A 378 15.73 11.44 11.91
CA ARG A 378 15.09 10.21 12.41
C ARG A 378 15.72 8.93 11.87
N ASP A 379 16.19 8.93 10.64
CA ASP A 379 16.65 7.74 9.91
C ASP A 379 18.01 7.19 10.39
N THR A 380 18.87 8.04 10.97
CA THR A 380 20.20 7.67 11.53
C THR A 380 20.33 7.97 13.01
N LEU A 381 19.39 8.72 13.60
CA LEU A 381 19.41 9.24 14.98
C LEU A 381 20.57 10.21 15.26
N GLU A 382 21.26 10.68 14.22
CA GLU A 382 22.33 11.65 14.32
C GLU A 382 21.81 13.04 14.69
N LYS A 383 22.64 13.79 15.43
CA LYS A 383 22.38 15.16 15.85
C LYS A 383 23.52 16.05 15.42
N THR A 384 23.15 17.25 14.97
CA THR A 384 24.13 18.28 14.61
C THR A 384 23.61 19.65 15.03
N PHE A 385 24.53 20.64 15.14
CA PHE A 385 24.18 22.05 15.38
C PHE A 385 24.36 22.82 14.09
N VAL A 386 23.35 23.57 13.70
CA VAL A 386 23.30 24.33 12.46
C VAL A 386 23.06 25.80 12.78
N PRO A 387 23.72 26.75 12.08
CA PRO A 387 23.39 28.16 12.23
C PRO A 387 21.92 28.45 11.94
N ALA A 388 21.25 29.15 12.82
CA ALA A 388 19.82 29.45 12.69
C ALA A 388 19.47 30.25 11.42
N GLY A 389 20.43 31.00 10.87
CA GLY A 389 20.27 31.77 9.64
C GLY A 389 20.24 30.92 8.36
N CYS A 390 20.68 29.66 8.41
CA CYS A 390 20.74 28.74 7.26
C CYS A 390 19.77 27.55 7.40
N ILE A 391 18.84 27.59 8.35
CA ILE A 391 18.04 26.46 8.75
C ILE A 391 17.10 25.98 7.62
N GLU A 392 16.58 26.91 6.81
CA GLU A 392 15.65 26.57 5.73
C GLU A 392 16.32 25.72 4.64
N GLU A 393 17.46 26.19 4.14
CA GLU A 393 18.23 25.50 3.10
C GLU A 393 18.76 24.17 3.62
N TYR A 394 19.25 24.15 4.86
CA TYR A 394 19.74 22.94 5.50
C TYR A 394 18.64 21.86 5.64
N VAL A 395 17.46 22.25 6.13
CA VAL A 395 16.34 21.32 6.31
C VAL A 395 15.82 20.79 4.96
N LEU A 396 15.72 21.63 3.92
CA LEU A 396 15.35 21.18 2.58
C LEU A 396 16.30 20.10 2.06
N GLN A 397 17.61 20.36 2.14
CA GLN A 397 18.61 19.39 1.72
C GLN A 397 18.56 18.11 2.57
N LEU A 398 18.40 18.26 3.88
CA LEU A 398 18.33 17.15 4.81
C LEU A 398 17.12 16.24 4.53
N LEU A 399 15.94 16.79 4.21
CA LEU A 399 14.75 16.01 3.87
C LEU A 399 14.98 15.18 2.59
N ASP A 400 15.65 15.75 1.59
CA ASP A 400 16.03 15.00 0.38
C ASP A 400 17.05 13.90 0.69
N ASP A 401 18.03 14.16 1.55
CA ASP A 401 19.04 13.19 1.95
C ASP A 401 18.43 12.05 2.76
N ILE A 402 17.48 12.33 3.66
CA ILE A 402 16.74 11.33 4.42
C ILE A 402 15.92 10.45 3.44
N GLN A 403 15.22 11.04 2.47
CA GLN A 403 14.44 10.29 1.47
C GLN A 403 15.32 9.29 0.71
N LYS A 404 16.48 9.74 0.24
CA LYS A 404 17.46 8.91 -0.47
C LYS A 404 18.07 7.84 0.42
N ASN A 405 18.42 8.19 1.66
CA ASN A 405 19.01 7.25 2.61
C ASN A 405 18.06 6.11 2.96
N ILE A 406 16.78 6.40 3.21
CA ILE A 406 15.74 5.39 3.48
C ILE A 406 15.61 4.45 2.28
N TYR A 407 15.54 4.98 1.06
CA TYR A 407 15.48 4.17 -0.16
C TYR A 407 16.72 3.29 -0.33
N ASN A 408 17.92 3.85 -0.21
CA ASN A 408 19.17 3.13 -0.40
C ASN A 408 19.35 2.02 0.65
N LYS A 409 18.93 2.26 1.88
CA LYS A 409 18.96 1.24 2.95
C LYS A 409 18.04 0.06 2.63
N ALA A 410 16.83 0.34 2.15
CA ALA A 410 15.88 -0.70 1.75
C ALA A 410 16.34 -1.44 0.47
N LEU A 411 16.94 -0.73 -0.50
CA LEU A 411 17.49 -1.32 -1.71
C LEU A 411 18.65 -2.27 -1.38
N LYS A 412 19.59 -1.83 -0.58
CA LYS A 412 20.70 -2.65 -0.12
C LYS A 412 20.20 -3.90 0.60
N PHE A 413 19.23 -3.77 1.49
CA PHE A 413 18.62 -4.91 2.18
C PHE A 413 18.00 -5.90 1.18
N ARG A 414 17.23 -5.42 0.19
CA ARG A 414 16.66 -6.28 -0.84
C ARG A 414 17.74 -7.01 -1.65
N GLU A 415 18.80 -6.31 -2.08
CA GLU A 415 19.89 -6.90 -2.86
C GLU A 415 20.65 -7.96 -2.07
N GLU A 416 20.99 -7.70 -0.81
CA GLU A 416 21.68 -8.64 0.07
C GLU A 416 20.83 -9.87 0.42
N ASN A 417 19.50 -9.76 0.32
CA ASN A 417 18.54 -10.83 0.60
C ASN A 417 17.83 -11.35 -0.67
N THR A 418 18.43 -11.16 -1.85
CA THR A 418 18.00 -11.78 -3.11
C THR A 418 19.06 -12.80 -3.53
N HIS A 419 18.67 -14.07 -3.54
CA HIS A 419 19.59 -15.18 -3.72
C HIS A 419 19.28 -15.95 -4.99
N VAL A 420 20.31 -16.30 -5.76
CA VAL A 420 20.21 -17.22 -6.89
C VAL A 420 20.45 -18.64 -6.35
N VAL A 421 19.47 -19.53 -6.54
CA VAL A 421 19.55 -20.92 -6.06
C VAL A 421 19.41 -21.89 -7.22
N ASN A 422 20.18 -23.01 -7.18
CA ASN A 422 20.30 -23.93 -8.30
C ASN A 422 19.84 -25.35 -7.98
N SER A 423 19.54 -25.66 -6.71
CA SER A 423 18.98 -26.94 -6.29
C SER A 423 17.82 -26.74 -5.32
N TYR A 424 16.98 -27.78 -5.19
CA TYR A 424 15.84 -27.72 -4.26
C TYR A 424 16.26 -27.81 -2.81
N GLU A 425 17.37 -28.49 -2.52
CA GLU A 425 17.97 -28.57 -1.18
C GLU A 425 18.48 -27.19 -0.76
N GLU A 426 19.25 -26.52 -1.61
CA GLU A 426 19.72 -25.14 -1.39
C GLU A 426 18.55 -24.19 -1.19
N PHE A 427 17.50 -24.30 -2.00
CA PHE A 427 16.29 -23.49 -1.91
C PHE A 427 15.63 -23.63 -0.52
N LYS A 428 15.43 -24.85 -0.03
CA LYS A 428 14.84 -25.10 1.30
C LYS A 428 15.73 -24.59 2.42
N GLN A 429 17.04 -24.83 2.33
CA GLN A 429 17.98 -24.35 3.33
C GLN A 429 17.98 -22.82 3.42
N MET A 430 18.07 -22.13 2.29
CA MET A 430 18.07 -20.66 2.24
C MET A 430 16.78 -20.06 2.77
N LEU A 431 15.61 -20.63 2.42
CA LEU A 431 14.33 -20.19 2.95
C LEU A 431 14.26 -20.32 4.47
N GLN A 432 14.75 -21.43 5.01
CA GLN A 432 14.72 -21.71 6.45
C GLN A 432 15.69 -20.83 7.25
N GLU A 433 16.90 -20.62 6.73
CA GLU A 433 17.98 -19.92 7.45
C GLU A 433 17.92 -18.40 7.30
N LYS A 434 17.55 -17.90 6.11
CA LYS A 434 17.66 -16.48 5.76
C LYS A 434 16.34 -15.84 5.34
N GLY A 435 15.43 -16.61 4.74
CA GLY A 435 14.31 -16.02 4.02
C GLY A 435 14.77 -15.20 2.82
N GLY A 436 14.00 -14.21 2.41
CA GLY A 436 14.32 -13.33 1.29
C GLY A 436 13.75 -13.80 -0.04
N PHE A 437 14.21 -13.15 -1.10
CA PHE A 437 13.87 -13.49 -2.47
C PHE A 437 14.79 -14.59 -3.01
N MET A 438 14.19 -15.63 -3.61
CA MET A 438 14.91 -16.73 -4.26
C MET A 438 14.65 -16.70 -5.76
N LEU A 439 15.68 -16.49 -6.56
CA LEU A 439 15.65 -16.63 -8.02
C LEU A 439 15.99 -18.06 -8.39
N ALA A 440 15.02 -18.82 -8.83
CA ALA A 440 15.16 -20.24 -9.13
C ALA A 440 14.45 -20.63 -10.43
N HIS A 441 14.98 -21.63 -11.12
CA HIS A 441 14.36 -22.19 -12.32
C HIS A 441 13.07 -22.96 -12.00
N TRP A 442 12.06 -22.72 -12.80
CA TRP A 442 10.73 -23.36 -12.73
C TRP A 442 10.32 -23.86 -14.12
N ASP A 443 9.65 -25.00 -14.18
CA ASP A 443 9.26 -25.66 -15.43
C ASP A 443 7.99 -25.12 -16.10
N GLY A 444 7.39 -24.08 -15.51
CA GLY A 444 6.18 -23.45 -16.05
C GLY A 444 4.87 -24.17 -15.70
N THR A 445 4.90 -25.25 -14.88
CA THR A 445 3.71 -26.04 -14.59
C THR A 445 3.08 -25.69 -13.24
N ALA A 446 1.74 -25.62 -13.21
CA ALA A 446 0.98 -25.38 -11.98
C ALA A 446 1.18 -26.51 -10.94
N GLU A 447 1.42 -27.75 -11.39
CA GLU A 447 1.67 -28.89 -10.51
C GLU A 447 2.94 -28.67 -9.68
N THR A 448 4.04 -28.27 -10.32
CA THR A 448 5.31 -27.98 -9.64
C THR A 448 5.19 -26.79 -8.70
N GLU A 449 4.50 -25.72 -9.12
CA GLU A 449 4.22 -24.55 -8.30
C GLU A 449 3.45 -24.92 -7.02
N ALA A 450 2.38 -25.72 -7.15
CA ALA A 450 1.58 -26.18 -6.02
C ALA A 450 2.37 -27.04 -5.04
N LYS A 451 3.21 -27.98 -5.53
CA LYS A 451 4.05 -28.84 -4.68
C LYS A 451 5.09 -28.04 -3.89
N ILE A 452 5.79 -27.10 -4.54
CA ILE A 452 6.75 -26.22 -3.84
C ILE A 452 6.03 -25.41 -2.74
N LYS A 453 4.87 -24.85 -3.03
CA LYS A 453 4.05 -24.10 -2.06
C LYS A 453 3.61 -24.98 -0.88
N GLU A 454 3.17 -26.20 -1.13
CA GLU A 454 2.75 -27.14 -0.08
C GLU A 454 3.92 -27.50 0.84
N GLU A 455 5.10 -27.81 0.30
CA GLU A 455 6.26 -28.27 1.04
C GLU A 455 6.99 -27.14 1.79
N THR A 456 7.00 -25.92 1.25
CA THR A 456 7.87 -24.84 1.74
C THR A 456 7.13 -23.58 2.19
N LYS A 457 5.84 -23.43 1.88
CA LYS A 457 5.04 -22.21 2.02
C LYS A 457 5.49 -21.05 1.13
N ALA A 458 6.62 -21.17 0.42
CA ALA A 458 7.04 -20.18 -0.56
C ALA A 458 6.16 -20.26 -1.81
N THR A 459 5.82 -19.10 -2.35
CA THR A 459 5.05 -18.97 -3.60
C THR A 459 5.90 -18.30 -4.67
N ILE A 460 5.58 -18.54 -5.94
CA ILE A 460 6.14 -17.74 -7.03
C ILE A 460 5.52 -16.34 -6.95
N ARG A 461 6.32 -15.36 -6.56
CA ARG A 461 5.87 -13.98 -6.44
C ARG A 461 5.60 -13.36 -7.80
N CYS A 462 6.53 -13.54 -8.71
CA CYS A 462 6.39 -13.11 -10.10
C CYS A 462 7.48 -13.74 -11.00
N ILE A 463 7.27 -13.62 -12.29
CA ILE A 463 8.28 -13.76 -13.34
C ILE A 463 8.81 -12.34 -13.59
N PRO A 464 10.05 -11.99 -13.18
CA PRO A 464 10.56 -10.63 -13.33
C PRO A 464 10.58 -10.18 -14.79
N LEU A 465 10.21 -8.93 -15.07
CA LEU A 465 10.13 -8.41 -16.45
C LEU A 465 11.49 -8.02 -17.04
N ASP A 466 12.45 -7.70 -16.19
CA ASP A 466 13.80 -7.28 -16.56
C ASP A 466 14.79 -8.43 -16.69
N GLN A 467 14.32 -9.67 -16.46
CA GLN A 467 15.16 -10.86 -16.50
C GLN A 467 15.48 -11.27 -17.94
N LYS A 468 16.78 -11.52 -18.19
CA LYS A 468 17.21 -12.11 -19.46
C LYS A 468 16.79 -13.58 -19.51
N PRO A 469 16.41 -14.10 -20.69
CA PRO A 469 16.18 -15.52 -20.89
C PRO A 469 17.43 -16.32 -20.47
N GLU A 470 17.22 -17.34 -19.64
CA GLU A 470 18.26 -18.22 -19.13
C GLU A 470 17.74 -19.66 -19.21
N GLU A 471 18.36 -20.48 -20.04
CA GLU A 471 18.02 -21.90 -20.09
C GLU A 471 18.54 -22.63 -18.86
N GLY A 472 17.75 -23.49 -18.29
CA GLY A 472 18.11 -24.23 -17.09
C GLY A 472 17.17 -25.41 -16.83
N ARG A 473 17.26 -25.93 -15.62
CA ARG A 473 16.36 -26.99 -15.15
C ARG A 473 15.63 -26.57 -13.90
N CYS A 474 14.34 -26.86 -13.86
CA CYS A 474 13.52 -26.63 -12.66
C CYS A 474 14.15 -27.27 -11.46
N ILE A 475 14.30 -26.50 -10.38
CA ILE A 475 14.94 -26.96 -9.13
C ILE A 475 14.20 -28.13 -8.47
N TYR A 476 12.89 -28.26 -8.71
CA TYR A 476 12.04 -29.32 -8.14
C TYR A 476 11.92 -30.53 -9.07
N SER A 477 11.48 -30.33 -10.32
CA SER A 477 11.14 -31.41 -11.24
C SER A 477 12.29 -31.88 -12.12
N GLY A 478 13.39 -31.10 -12.22
CA GLY A 478 14.50 -31.36 -13.15
C GLY A 478 14.15 -31.14 -14.63
N LYS A 479 12.90 -30.78 -14.97
CA LYS A 479 12.47 -30.52 -16.35
C LYS A 479 13.09 -29.22 -16.88
N PRO A 480 13.15 -29.04 -18.22
CA PRO A 480 13.64 -27.77 -18.81
C PRO A 480 12.89 -26.55 -18.31
N SER A 481 13.61 -25.46 -18.14
CA SER A 481 13.10 -24.15 -17.72
C SER A 481 13.61 -23.07 -18.65
N LYS A 482 12.79 -22.08 -18.96
CA LYS A 482 13.12 -20.94 -19.84
C LYS A 482 13.67 -19.71 -19.10
N GLY A 483 13.69 -19.76 -17.78
CA GLY A 483 14.17 -18.64 -16.95
C GLY A 483 13.90 -18.88 -15.47
N ARG A 484 14.48 -18.03 -14.65
CA ARG A 484 14.22 -18.05 -13.21
C ARG A 484 12.95 -17.28 -12.89
N VAL A 485 12.30 -17.67 -11.83
CA VAL A 485 11.18 -16.93 -11.24
C VAL A 485 11.51 -16.52 -9.81
N LEU A 486 10.81 -15.55 -9.29
CA LEU A 486 11.02 -15.03 -7.96
C LEU A 486 10.13 -15.78 -6.96
N PHE A 487 10.73 -16.52 -6.06
CA PHE A 487 10.05 -17.17 -4.93
C PHE A 487 10.28 -16.40 -3.64
N ALA A 488 9.30 -16.44 -2.74
CA ALA A 488 9.45 -16.05 -1.34
C ALA A 488 8.25 -16.55 -0.51
N GLU A 489 8.41 -16.65 0.82
CA GLU A 489 7.27 -16.57 1.72
C GLU A 489 6.64 -15.17 1.62
N ALA A 490 5.33 -15.06 1.83
CA ALA A 490 4.61 -13.81 1.63
C ALA A 490 3.56 -13.52 2.73
N TYR A 491 3.19 -12.27 2.85
CA TYR A 491 2.09 -11.75 3.66
C TYR A 491 0.72 -11.92 2.98
#